data_6f9f9e96e0180f7f7c68feec55b1bcf6
#
_entry.id   6f9f9e96e0180f7f7c68feec55b1bcf6
#
_cell.length_a   1.000
_cell.length_b   1.000
_cell.length_c   1.000
_cell.angle_alpha   90.00
_cell.angle_beta   90.00
_cell.angle_gamma   90.00
#
_symmetry.space_group_name_H-M   'P 1'
#
loop_
_entity.id
_entity.type
_entity.pdbx_description
1 polymer ?
#
loop_
_entity_poly.entity_id
_entity_poly.type
_entity_poly.pdbx_seq_one_letter_code
_entity_poly.pdbx_strand_id
1 'polypeptide(L)'
;DSEKLESELNIYFIEQGIGWKLVNGNLEARNPEVLEQTIQSATIVLQEAGSQTARGELHEALMDLSRRPEADITGSIQHAIAALECVFRDVANDHKSTLGELLKRYPDMIPAPLNQSIEKLWGFASEYGRHIREGRNPEFSEAQLVVGVCAAAVTYLIGKKNI
;
A
#
# COMPACT_ATOMS: atom_id res chain seq x y z
N ASP A 1 -0.78 21.54 23.16
CA ASP A 1 -1.54 20.35 22.78
C ASP A 1 -1.04 19.85 21.42
N SER A 2 -0.48 18.66 21.39
CA SER A 2 0.19 18.08 20.21
C SER A 2 -0.75 17.95 19.01
N GLU A 3 -1.98 17.49 19.23
CA GLU A 3 -2.97 17.32 18.16
C GLU A 3 -3.38 18.64 17.51
N LYS A 4 -3.51 19.69 18.32
CA LYS A 4 -3.83 21.02 17.83
C LYS A 4 -2.69 21.57 16.96
N LEU A 5 -1.44 21.42 17.40
CA LEU A 5 -0.26 21.83 16.64
C LEU A 5 -0.15 21.08 15.32
N GLU A 6 -0.38 19.78 15.34
CA GLU A 6 -0.38 18.94 14.14
C GLU A 6 -1.45 19.40 13.14
N SER A 7 -2.65 19.67 13.61
CA SER A 7 -3.74 20.20 12.77
C SER A 7 -3.40 21.55 12.16
N GLU A 8 -2.90 22.49 12.95
CA GLU A 8 -2.52 23.84 12.49
C GLU A 8 -1.39 23.80 11.46
N LEU A 9 -0.37 22.96 11.69
CA LEU A 9 0.72 22.76 10.74
C LEU A 9 0.24 22.13 9.43
N ASN A 10 -0.65 21.17 9.50
CA ASN A 10 -1.20 20.54 8.30
C ASN A 10 -2.04 21.50 7.46
N ILE A 11 -2.81 22.38 8.08
CA ILE A 11 -3.52 23.47 7.40
C ILE A 11 -2.53 24.40 6.70
N TYR A 12 -1.50 24.84 7.43
CA TYR A 12 -0.45 25.69 6.87
C TYR A 12 0.25 25.04 5.68
N PHE A 13 0.58 23.75 5.76
CA PHE A 13 1.19 23.02 4.67
C PHE A 13 0.30 22.98 3.41
N ILE A 14 -1.02 22.81 3.58
CA ILE A 14 -1.98 22.87 2.47
C ILE A 14 -2.00 24.27 1.84
N GLU A 15 -2.13 25.31 2.66
CA GLU A 15 -2.21 26.69 2.19
C GLU A 15 -0.95 27.14 1.46
N GLN A 16 0.22 26.64 1.86
CA GLN A 16 1.50 26.94 1.22
C GLN A 16 1.87 25.99 0.08
N GLY A 17 1.00 25.03 -0.28
CA GLY A 17 1.29 24.04 -1.32
C GLY A 17 2.45 23.09 -0.97
N ILE A 18 2.70 22.90 0.32
CA ILE A 18 3.74 21.98 0.82
C ILE A 18 3.22 20.55 0.71
N GLY A 19 3.93 19.71 -0.04
CA GLY A 19 3.56 18.31 -0.31
C GLY A 19 3.79 17.35 0.86
N TRP A 20 3.68 17.83 2.11
CA TRP A 20 3.87 17.06 3.34
C TRP A 20 2.69 17.21 4.29
N LYS A 21 2.55 16.23 5.18
CA LYS A 21 1.65 16.26 6.31
C LYS A 21 2.36 15.72 7.56
N LEU A 22 1.98 16.23 8.71
CA LEU A 22 2.39 15.71 10.02
C LEU A 22 1.31 14.74 10.50
N VAL A 23 1.70 13.51 10.89
CA VAL A 23 0.80 12.47 11.40
C VAL A 23 1.46 11.80 12.60
N ASN A 24 0.87 11.94 13.77
CA ASN A 24 1.41 11.38 15.02
C ASN A 24 2.89 11.72 15.24
N GLY A 25 3.27 12.96 14.93
CA GLY A 25 4.65 13.44 15.07
C GLY A 25 5.60 13.02 13.93
N ASN A 26 5.15 12.27 12.93
CA ASN A 26 5.92 11.87 11.76
C ASN A 26 5.56 12.72 10.54
N LEU A 27 6.57 13.07 9.76
CA LEU A 27 6.38 13.79 8.51
C LEU A 27 6.19 12.78 7.37
N GLU A 28 5.01 12.80 6.77
CA GLU A 28 4.64 11.91 5.67
C GLU A 28 4.44 12.70 4.38
N ALA A 29 4.73 12.05 3.23
CA ALA A 29 4.39 12.61 1.94
C ALA A 29 2.86 12.70 1.79
N ARG A 30 2.37 13.86 1.37
CA ARG A 30 0.96 14.06 1.06
C ARG A 30 0.66 13.45 -0.31
N ASN A 31 -0.26 12.53 -0.34
CA ASN A 31 -0.74 11.91 -1.58
C ASN A 31 -2.01 12.63 -2.09
N PRO A 32 -2.43 12.39 -3.34
CA PRO A 32 -3.74 12.81 -3.80
C PRO A 32 -4.86 12.33 -2.85
N GLU A 33 -5.89 13.14 -2.65
CA GLU A 33 -6.95 12.88 -1.66
C GLU A 33 -7.58 11.50 -1.81
N VAL A 34 -7.86 11.06 -3.03
CA VAL A 34 -8.43 9.73 -3.30
C VAL A 34 -7.51 8.62 -2.81
N LEU A 35 -6.19 8.77 -2.99
CA LEU A 35 -5.20 7.80 -2.50
C LEU A 35 -5.14 7.81 -0.97
N GLU A 36 -5.15 8.99 -0.35
CA GLU A 36 -5.18 9.12 1.12
C GLU A 36 -6.38 8.42 1.74
N GLN A 37 -7.58 8.63 1.17
CA GLN A 37 -8.81 7.97 1.63
C GLN A 37 -8.76 6.45 1.44
N THR A 38 -8.21 5.98 0.32
CA THR A 38 -8.06 4.56 0.03
C THR A 38 -7.13 3.88 1.04
N ILE A 39 -6.00 4.51 1.34
CA ILE A 39 -5.02 4.01 2.32
C ILE A 39 -5.61 4.03 3.73
N GLN A 40 -6.31 5.09 4.10
CA GLN A 40 -6.96 5.20 5.41
C GLN A 40 -8.01 4.10 5.59
N SER A 41 -8.83 3.86 4.58
CA SER A 41 -9.82 2.78 4.59
C SER A 41 -9.17 1.41 4.78
N ALA A 42 -8.09 1.13 4.04
CA ALA A 42 -7.33 -0.11 4.19
C ALA A 42 -6.74 -0.26 5.61
N THR A 43 -6.16 0.80 6.15
CA THR A 43 -5.59 0.79 7.50
C THR A 43 -6.65 0.47 8.56
N ILE A 44 -7.85 1.06 8.44
CA ILE A 44 -8.97 0.81 9.36
C ILE A 44 -9.41 -0.65 9.30
N VAL A 45 -9.68 -1.18 8.10
CA VAL A 45 -10.14 -2.58 7.97
C VAL A 45 -9.08 -3.58 8.39
N LEU A 46 -7.80 -3.31 8.18
CA LEU A 46 -6.69 -4.13 8.67
C LEU A 46 -6.63 -4.15 10.21
N GLN A 47 -6.84 -3.00 10.83
CA GLN A 47 -6.89 -2.89 12.28
C GLN A 47 -8.09 -3.66 12.87
N GLU A 48 -9.26 -3.50 12.30
CA GLU A 48 -10.49 -4.19 12.74
C GLU A 48 -10.40 -5.70 12.54
N ALA A 49 -9.75 -6.15 11.47
CA ALA A 49 -9.51 -7.56 11.18
C ALA A 49 -8.37 -8.17 12.03
N GLY A 50 -7.63 -7.39 12.79
CA GLY A 50 -6.48 -7.85 13.57
C GLY A 50 -5.26 -8.25 12.73
N SER A 51 -5.18 -7.81 11.46
CA SER A 51 -4.11 -8.13 10.52
C SER A 51 -2.89 -7.22 10.75
N GLN A 52 -2.18 -7.43 11.86
CA GLN A 52 -1.08 -6.55 12.31
C GLN A 52 0.09 -6.53 11.33
N THR A 53 0.46 -7.69 10.77
CA THR A 53 1.58 -7.78 9.82
C THR A 53 1.27 -6.98 8.54
N ALA A 54 0.11 -7.21 7.93
CA ALA A 54 -0.29 -6.50 6.72
C ALA A 54 -0.43 -4.98 6.96
N ARG A 55 -0.94 -4.59 8.13
CA ARG A 55 -1.00 -3.18 8.53
C ARG A 55 0.38 -2.56 8.67
N GLY A 56 1.33 -3.26 9.29
CA GLY A 56 2.72 -2.85 9.40
C GLY A 56 3.38 -2.68 8.04
N GLU A 57 3.20 -3.65 7.14
CA GLU A 57 3.72 -3.58 5.77
C GLU A 57 3.15 -2.37 5.00
N LEU A 58 1.85 -2.11 5.09
CA LEU A 58 1.25 -0.94 4.44
C LEU A 58 1.80 0.37 5.03
N HIS A 59 2.01 0.43 6.35
CA HIS A 59 2.64 1.57 7.00
C HIS A 59 4.08 1.80 6.51
N GLU A 60 4.90 0.74 6.43
CA GLU A 60 6.27 0.82 5.92
C GLU A 60 6.29 1.30 4.46
N ALA A 61 5.34 0.86 3.63
CA ALA A 61 5.23 1.35 2.26
C ALA A 61 5.06 2.87 2.19
N LEU A 62 4.27 3.46 3.09
CA LEU A 62 4.08 4.91 3.19
C LEU A 62 5.31 5.62 3.73
N MET A 63 5.96 5.05 4.75
CA MET A 63 7.17 5.61 5.31
C MET A 63 8.31 5.63 4.30
N ASP A 64 8.44 4.60 3.47
CA ASP A 64 9.43 4.54 2.40
C ASP A 64 9.22 5.64 1.35
N LEU A 65 7.97 5.94 0.97
CA LEU A 65 7.65 7.08 0.11
C LEU A 65 7.98 8.43 0.76
N SER A 66 8.00 8.47 2.08
CA SER A 66 8.23 9.69 2.86
C SER A 66 9.69 9.90 3.25
N ARG A 67 10.58 8.97 2.94
CA ARG A 67 12.02 9.10 3.27
C ARG A 67 12.66 10.30 2.59
N ARG A 68 13.63 10.89 3.30
CA ARG A 68 14.44 12.01 2.83
C ARG A 68 15.93 11.73 3.04
N PRO A 69 16.82 12.22 2.17
CA PRO A 69 16.60 13.12 1.01
C PRO A 69 15.92 12.45 -0.18
N GLU A 70 15.94 11.13 -0.28
CA GLU A 70 15.34 10.37 -1.38
C GLU A 70 14.35 9.33 -0.85
N ALA A 71 13.18 9.24 -1.50
CA ALA A 71 12.20 8.21 -1.22
C ALA A 71 12.74 6.82 -1.58
N ASP A 72 12.46 5.82 -0.77
CA ASP A 72 12.70 4.42 -1.11
C ASP A 72 11.52 3.86 -1.92
N ILE A 73 11.53 4.15 -3.20
CA ILE A 73 10.46 3.78 -4.13
C ILE A 73 10.33 2.26 -4.25
N THR A 74 11.45 1.56 -4.35
CA THR A 74 11.51 0.10 -4.43
C THR A 74 10.99 -0.55 -3.15
N GLY A 75 11.43 -0.07 -1.99
CA GLY A 75 10.95 -0.53 -0.68
C GLY A 75 9.44 -0.34 -0.55
N SER A 76 8.93 0.83 -0.92
CA SER A 76 7.49 1.12 -0.89
C SER A 76 6.67 0.13 -1.73
N ILE A 77 7.10 -0.17 -2.94
CA ILE A 77 6.45 -1.15 -3.82
C ILE A 77 6.45 -2.54 -3.18
N GLN A 78 7.58 -2.97 -2.64
CA GLN A 78 7.72 -4.29 -2.01
C GLN A 78 6.83 -4.43 -0.77
N HIS A 79 6.82 -3.44 0.10
CA HIS A 79 5.98 -3.44 1.31
C HIS A 79 4.49 -3.41 0.96
N ALA A 80 4.06 -2.67 -0.06
CA ALA A 80 2.68 -2.67 -0.52
C ALA A 80 2.22 -4.05 -1.02
N ILE A 81 3.04 -4.71 -1.82
CA ILE A 81 2.78 -6.09 -2.29
C ILE A 81 2.79 -7.08 -1.12
N ALA A 82 3.70 -6.94 -0.16
CA ALA A 82 3.74 -7.80 1.02
C ALA A 82 2.46 -7.66 1.86
N ALA A 83 1.92 -6.45 2.02
CA ALA A 83 0.65 -6.24 2.70
C ALA A 83 -0.50 -6.98 2.00
N LEU A 84 -0.60 -6.87 0.68
CA LEU A 84 -1.60 -7.57 -0.12
C LEU A 84 -1.45 -9.10 -0.03
N GLU A 85 -0.21 -9.61 -0.13
CA GLU A 85 0.08 -11.04 -0.01
C GLU A 85 -0.32 -11.58 1.37
N CYS A 86 0.00 -10.86 2.45
CA CYS A 86 -0.40 -11.24 3.81
C CYS A 86 -1.92 -11.38 3.94
N VAL A 87 -2.68 -10.40 3.46
CA VAL A 87 -4.15 -10.44 3.51
C VAL A 87 -4.70 -11.58 2.65
N PHE A 88 -4.16 -11.77 1.45
CA PHE A 88 -4.62 -12.86 0.58
C PHE A 88 -4.37 -14.23 1.22
N ARG A 89 -3.20 -14.43 1.85
CA ARG A 89 -2.87 -15.65 2.62
C ARG A 89 -3.87 -15.90 3.75
N ASP A 90 -4.21 -14.86 4.49
CA ASP A 90 -5.16 -14.97 5.60
C ASP A 90 -6.57 -15.32 5.13
N VAL A 91 -7.04 -14.67 4.06
CA VAL A 91 -8.37 -14.90 3.51
C VAL A 91 -8.46 -16.28 2.85
N ALA A 92 -7.41 -16.72 2.14
CA ALA A 92 -7.34 -18.04 1.50
C ALA A 92 -7.00 -19.17 2.48
N ASN A 93 -6.58 -18.86 3.70
CA ASN A 93 -6.01 -19.81 4.66
C ASN A 93 -4.84 -20.63 4.07
N ASP A 94 -3.98 -19.95 3.31
CA ASP A 94 -2.79 -20.50 2.65
C ASP A 94 -1.57 -19.63 2.98
N HIS A 95 -0.87 -19.98 4.04
CA HIS A 95 0.21 -19.16 4.61
C HIS A 95 1.59 -19.39 3.98
N LYS A 96 1.69 -20.20 2.92
CA LYS A 96 2.98 -20.56 2.30
C LYS A 96 3.15 -20.03 0.88
N SER A 97 2.04 -19.82 0.16
CA SER A 97 2.06 -19.44 -1.25
C SER A 97 2.42 -17.97 -1.44
N THR A 98 3.10 -17.66 -2.53
CA THR A 98 3.33 -16.29 -3.00
C THR A 98 2.05 -15.70 -3.57
N LEU A 99 1.99 -14.37 -3.70
CA LEU A 99 0.82 -13.70 -4.30
C LEU A 99 0.50 -14.25 -5.70
N GLY A 100 1.52 -14.50 -6.53
CA GLY A 100 1.33 -15.09 -7.87
C GLY A 100 0.75 -16.51 -7.83
N GLU A 101 1.14 -17.32 -6.85
CA GLU A 101 0.58 -18.66 -6.65
C GLU A 101 -0.85 -18.62 -6.11
N LEU A 102 -1.13 -17.69 -5.19
CA LEU A 102 -2.47 -17.47 -4.62
C LEU A 102 -3.48 -17.07 -5.69
N LEU A 103 -3.10 -16.14 -6.58
CA LEU A 103 -3.96 -15.71 -7.70
C LEU A 103 -4.32 -16.87 -8.65
N LYS A 104 -3.39 -17.81 -8.87
CA LYS A 104 -3.62 -18.99 -9.71
C LYS A 104 -4.46 -20.07 -9.01
N ARG A 105 -4.20 -20.26 -7.72
CA ARG A 105 -4.84 -21.31 -6.92
C ARG A 105 -6.26 -20.96 -6.51
N TYR A 106 -6.52 -19.68 -6.28
CA TYR A 106 -7.81 -19.16 -5.80
C TYR A 106 -8.37 -18.09 -6.76
N PRO A 107 -8.73 -18.50 -8.02
CA PRO A 107 -9.14 -17.55 -9.06
C PRO A 107 -10.43 -16.81 -8.74
N ASP A 108 -11.27 -17.33 -7.85
CA ASP A 108 -12.55 -16.74 -7.46
C ASP A 108 -12.41 -15.68 -6.37
N MET A 109 -11.25 -15.60 -5.71
CA MET A 109 -11.00 -14.57 -4.69
C MET A 109 -11.05 -13.16 -5.27
N ILE A 110 -10.45 -12.98 -6.44
CA ILE A 110 -10.57 -11.78 -7.27
C ILE A 110 -11.02 -12.25 -8.65
N PRO A 111 -12.28 -12.01 -9.03
CA PRO A 111 -12.85 -12.62 -10.22
C PRO A 111 -12.18 -12.13 -11.51
N ALA A 112 -12.15 -13.01 -12.51
CA ALA A 112 -11.66 -12.66 -13.84
C ALA A 112 -12.61 -11.64 -14.53
N PRO A 113 -12.10 -10.67 -15.31
CA PRO A 113 -10.68 -10.46 -15.62
C PRO A 113 -9.92 -9.56 -14.62
N LEU A 114 -10.54 -9.18 -13.51
CA LEU A 114 -9.97 -8.25 -12.52
C LEU A 114 -8.69 -8.84 -11.87
N ASN A 115 -8.65 -10.15 -11.67
CA ASN A 115 -7.47 -10.87 -11.17
C ASN A 115 -6.22 -10.64 -12.02
N GLN A 116 -6.39 -10.45 -13.34
CA GLN A 116 -5.28 -10.17 -14.25
C GLN A 116 -4.61 -8.82 -13.95
N SER A 117 -5.37 -7.84 -13.48
CA SER A 117 -4.81 -6.55 -13.08
C SER A 117 -3.86 -6.70 -11.90
N ILE A 118 -4.23 -7.51 -10.91
CA ILE A 118 -3.38 -7.79 -9.74
C ILE A 118 -2.18 -8.65 -10.14
N GLU A 119 -2.35 -9.62 -11.04
CA GLU A 119 -1.23 -10.41 -11.57
C GLU A 119 -0.19 -9.54 -12.29
N LYS A 120 -0.64 -8.58 -13.11
CA LYS A 120 0.25 -7.64 -13.79
C LYS A 120 0.95 -6.69 -12.81
N LEU A 121 0.23 -6.22 -11.78
CA LEU A 121 0.80 -5.41 -10.71
C LEU A 121 1.89 -6.19 -9.97
N TRP A 122 1.63 -7.44 -9.60
CA TRP A 122 2.63 -8.31 -8.99
C TRP A 122 3.84 -8.55 -9.90
N GLY A 123 3.61 -8.75 -11.21
CA GLY A 123 4.66 -8.86 -12.20
C GLY A 123 5.54 -7.62 -12.26
N PHE A 124 4.95 -6.43 -12.29
CA PHE A 124 5.66 -5.16 -12.22
C PHE A 124 6.52 -5.05 -10.96
N ALA A 125 5.94 -5.32 -9.79
CA ALA A 125 6.64 -5.26 -8.52
C ALA A 125 7.79 -6.28 -8.42
N SER A 126 7.62 -7.48 -8.97
CA SER A 126 8.66 -8.51 -9.02
C SER A 126 9.81 -8.11 -9.93
N GLU A 127 9.52 -7.44 -11.04
CA GLU A 127 10.50 -7.00 -12.02
C GLU A 127 11.32 -5.81 -11.50
N TYR A 128 10.67 -4.83 -10.90
CA TYR A 128 11.31 -3.58 -10.43
C TYR A 128 11.66 -3.57 -8.94
N GLY A 129 11.10 -4.49 -8.16
CA GLY A 129 11.36 -4.61 -6.73
C GLY A 129 12.45 -5.63 -6.36
N ARG A 130 12.65 -6.68 -7.19
CA ARG A 130 13.63 -7.76 -6.93
C ARG A 130 14.76 -7.79 -7.94
N HIS A 131 14.52 -7.32 -9.14
CA HIS A 131 15.48 -7.32 -10.24
C HIS A 131 15.61 -5.88 -10.75
N ILE A 132 16.70 -5.24 -10.39
CA ILE A 132 17.07 -3.97 -11.01
C ILE A 132 17.35 -4.28 -12.48
N ARG A 133 16.39 -3.95 -13.35
CA ARG A 133 16.65 -3.98 -14.79
C ARG A 133 17.59 -2.82 -15.15
N GLU A 134 18.60 -3.12 -15.96
CA GLU A 134 19.41 -2.09 -16.56
C GLU A 134 18.51 -1.09 -17.31
N GLY A 135 18.60 0.17 -16.97
CA GLY A 135 18.09 1.28 -17.73
C GLY A 135 16.89 2.04 -17.18
N ARG A 136 16.12 1.54 -16.18
CA ARG A 136 15.02 2.30 -15.60
C ARG A 136 14.70 1.87 -14.17
N ASN A 137 14.64 2.84 -13.26
CA ASN A 137 14.08 2.67 -11.93
C ASN A 137 12.58 3.04 -11.94
N PRO A 138 11.75 2.45 -11.07
CA PRO A 138 10.37 2.89 -10.91
C PRO A 138 10.32 4.33 -10.40
N GLU A 139 9.28 5.05 -10.81
CA GLU A 139 9.05 6.44 -10.41
C GLU A 139 8.18 6.54 -9.16
N PHE A 140 8.23 7.69 -8.49
CA PHE A 140 7.40 7.97 -7.31
C PHE A 140 5.91 7.79 -7.59
N SER A 141 5.41 8.28 -8.72
CA SER A 141 4.02 8.12 -9.15
C SER A 141 3.61 6.66 -9.39
N GLU A 142 4.53 5.83 -9.85
CA GLU A 142 4.32 4.40 -10.03
C GLU A 142 4.20 3.68 -8.68
N ALA A 143 5.04 4.04 -7.71
CA ALA A 143 4.93 3.52 -6.34
C ALA A 143 3.60 3.95 -5.69
N GLN A 144 3.18 5.21 -5.86
CA GLN A 144 1.86 5.66 -5.40
C GLN A 144 0.73 4.83 -6.00
N LEU A 145 0.78 4.53 -7.30
CA LEU A 145 -0.20 3.68 -7.96
C LEU A 145 -0.22 2.27 -7.36
N VAL A 146 0.95 1.65 -7.19
CA VAL A 146 1.05 0.31 -6.60
C VAL A 146 0.48 0.28 -5.18
N VAL A 147 0.87 1.24 -4.33
CA VAL A 147 0.35 1.35 -2.95
C VAL A 147 -1.17 1.51 -2.94
N GLY A 148 -1.70 2.37 -3.80
CA GLY A 148 -3.15 2.61 -3.90
C GLY A 148 -3.93 1.37 -4.34
N VAL A 149 -3.45 0.66 -5.37
CA VAL A 149 -4.10 -0.57 -5.84
C VAL A 149 -4.01 -1.68 -4.79
N CYS A 150 -2.88 -1.84 -4.12
CA CYS A 150 -2.74 -2.82 -3.03
C CYS A 150 -3.68 -2.49 -1.86
N ALA A 151 -3.79 -1.23 -1.45
CA ALA A 151 -4.69 -0.80 -0.39
C ALA A 151 -6.17 -1.07 -0.75
N ALA A 152 -6.58 -0.76 -1.98
CA ALA A 152 -7.93 -1.06 -2.47
C ALA A 152 -8.21 -2.57 -2.51
N ALA A 153 -7.26 -3.38 -2.98
CA ALA A 153 -7.38 -4.83 -3.04
C ALA A 153 -7.44 -5.47 -1.64
N VAL A 154 -6.67 -4.97 -0.68
CA VAL A 154 -6.73 -5.36 0.74
C VAL A 154 -8.12 -5.13 1.31
N THR A 155 -8.68 -3.94 1.13
CA THR A 155 -10.04 -3.61 1.59
C THR A 155 -11.08 -4.54 0.97
N TYR A 156 -10.97 -4.81 -0.33
CA TYR A 156 -11.86 -5.73 -1.03
C TYR A 156 -11.79 -7.16 -0.48
N LEU A 157 -10.58 -7.71 -0.29
CA LEU A 157 -10.39 -9.08 0.19
C LEU A 157 -10.90 -9.27 1.63
N ILE A 158 -10.64 -8.31 2.52
CA ILE A 158 -11.15 -8.35 3.90
C ILE A 158 -12.69 -8.28 3.90
N GLY A 159 -13.27 -7.45 3.04
CA GLY A 159 -14.73 -7.38 2.89
C GLY A 159 -15.34 -8.71 2.47
N LYS A 160 -14.69 -9.49 1.62
CA LYS A 160 -15.13 -10.84 1.21
C LYS A 160 -15.11 -11.85 2.36
N LYS A 161 -14.14 -11.76 3.26
CA LYS A 161 -14.04 -12.67 4.41
C LYS A 161 -15.22 -12.52 5.39
N ASN A 162 -15.85 -11.34 5.41
CA ASN A 162 -16.91 -10.99 6.34
C ASN A 162 -18.32 -11.24 5.77
N ILE A 163 -18.45 -11.79 4.57
CA ILE A 163 -19.71 -12.23 3.94
C ILE A 163 -19.84 -13.74 4.05
#